data_0ac4537a576d132dcef05f2469f30705
#
_entry.id   0ac4537a576d132dcef05f2469f30705
#
_cell.length_a   1.000
_cell.length_b   1.000
_cell.length_c   1.000
_cell.angle_alpha   90.00
_cell.angle_beta   90.00
_cell.angle_gamma   90.00
#
_symmetry.space_group_name_H-M   'P 1'
#
loop_
_entity.id
_entity.type
_entity.pdbx_description
1 polymer ?
#
loop_
_entity_poly.entity_id
_entity_poly.type
_entity_poly.pdbx_seq_one_letter_code
_entity_poly.pdbx_strand_id
1 'polypeptide(L)'
;MIRGLRNVATLVLLAASLFSCSSKDTPMTKSKAAAEILGNPEYRAISFGGYRGKERAKQPTIPQLKEDLKIMSAMGIKILRTYNLQLAHAPNVLKAIRELKNEDPTFEMYVMLGVWIDCLNAWTDHPDHSIEDPKNNESEIQKAVRYATEYPDIVKVIAAGNEAMVHWASSYFVHPSVILKYVNYLQELKKVGKLAPDLWITSSDNFASWGGGESDYHLPELEALVKAVDYVSAHTYPFHDTHYNSAYWERPASDEEGYSDHDRVLSAMQRAAFYAQGQYERVKSYVHGIDQEK
;
A
#
# COMPACT_ATOMS: atom_id res chain seq x y z
N MET A 1 -34.62 90.69 20.64
CA MET A 1 -35.44 89.90 19.70
C MET A 1 -34.52 89.03 18.91
N ILE A 2 -34.57 87.77 19.09
CA ILE A 2 -34.40 86.70 18.16
C ILE A 2 -34.16 85.39 18.95
N ARG A 3 -35.06 84.47 18.76
CA ARG A 3 -35.23 83.19 19.46
C ARG A 3 -34.16 82.17 19.01
N GLY A 4 -33.60 81.44 19.98
CA GLY A 4 -32.78 80.32 19.78
C GLY A 4 -33.57 79.04 19.44
N LEU A 5 -33.10 78.26 18.48
CA LEU A 5 -33.52 76.86 18.20
C LEU A 5 -32.54 75.91 18.88
N ARG A 6 -33.06 75.08 19.78
CA ARG A 6 -32.34 73.92 20.32
C ARG A 6 -32.47 72.77 19.36
N ASN A 7 -31.36 72.25 18.83
CA ASN A 7 -31.30 70.99 18.12
C ASN A 7 -31.11 69.88 19.14
N VAL A 8 -32.07 68.96 19.23
CA VAL A 8 -31.97 67.71 19.96
C VAL A 8 -31.41 66.68 19.02
N ALA A 9 -30.17 66.24 19.24
CA ALA A 9 -29.56 65.14 18.50
C ALA A 9 -29.97 63.83 19.19
N THR A 10 -30.81 63.04 18.52
CA THR A 10 -31.20 61.71 18.95
C THR A 10 -30.09 60.72 18.54
N LEU A 11 -29.39 60.18 19.54
CA LEU A 11 -28.35 59.15 19.36
C LEU A 11 -29.05 57.80 19.22
N VAL A 12 -29.04 57.23 18.01
CA VAL A 12 -29.48 55.84 17.75
C VAL A 12 -28.27 54.92 17.97
N LEU A 13 -28.29 54.21 19.10
CA LEU A 13 -27.33 53.11 19.33
C LEU A 13 -27.77 51.88 18.52
N LEU A 14 -27.06 51.59 17.42
CA LEU A 14 -27.15 50.31 16.73
C LEU A 14 -26.31 49.27 17.51
N ALA A 15 -26.95 48.36 18.23
CA ALA A 15 -26.32 47.19 18.82
C ALA A 15 -26.05 46.17 17.70
N ALA A 16 -24.84 46.16 17.17
CA ALA A 16 -24.37 45.09 16.28
C ALA A 16 -24.05 43.86 17.13
N SER A 17 -24.98 42.91 17.19
CA SER A 17 -24.75 41.59 17.75
C SER A 17 -23.81 40.83 16.81
N LEU A 18 -22.51 40.78 17.15
CA LEU A 18 -21.53 39.89 16.55
C LEU A 18 -21.89 38.45 16.93
N PHE A 19 -22.58 37.75 16.02
CA PHE A 19 -22.64 36.30 16.05
C PHE A 19 -21.23 35.80 15.71
N SER A 20 -20.42 35.56 16.73
CA SER A 20 -19.19 34.77 16.61
C SER A 20 -19.60 33.34 16.32
N CYS A 21 -19.59 32.94 15.04
CA CYS A 21 -19.57 31.52 14.65
C CYS A 21 -18.25 30.99 15.15
N SER A 22 -18.22 30.43 16.36
CA SER A 22 -17.13 29.54 16.79
C SER A 22 -17.23 28.31 15.96
N SER A 23 -16.46 28.27 14.88
CA SER A 23 -16.11 27.01 14.22
C SER A 23 -15.43 26.16 15.30
N LYS A 24 -16.11 25.11 15.76
CA LYS A 24 -15.46 24.06 16.52
C LYS A 24 -14.41 23.46 15.59
N ASP A 25 -13.18 23.92 15.71
CA ASP A 25 -12.02 23.23 15.16
C ASP A 25 -11.97 21.86 15.85
N THR A 26 -12.66 20.89 15.25
CA THR A 26 -12.45 19.48 15.59
C THR A 26 -10.98 19.24 15.26
N PRO A 27 -10.14 18.85 16.23
CA PRO A 27 -8.73 18.64 15.95
C PRO A 27 -8.65 17.56 14.87
N MET A 28 -8.24 17.94 13.66
CA MET A 28 -7.86 16.98 12.63
C MET A 28 -6.81 16.07 13.27
N THR A 29 -7.12 14.79 13.39
CA THR A 29 -6.15 13.81 13.85
C THR A 29 -4.91 13.95 12.96
N LYS A 30 -3.77 14.28 13.59
CA LYS A 30 -2.49 14.45 12.89
C LYS A 30 -2.24 13.16 12.09
N SER A 31 -2.06 13.29 10.78
CA SER A 31 -1.77 12.16 9.93
C SER A 31 -0.48 11.47 10.41
N LYS A 32 -0.53 10.14 10.60
CA LYS A 32 0.61 9.36 11.03
C LYS A 32 1.59 9.13 9.87
N ALA A 33 2.88 9.06 10.19
CA ALA A 33 3.92 8.70 9.24
C ALA A 33 3.89 7.20 8.92
N ALA A 34 4.45 6.79 7.77
CA ALA A 34 4.58 5.37 7.43
C ALA A 34 5.29 4.58 8.53
N ALA A 35 6.35 5.14 9.12
CA ALA A 35 7.11 4.52 10.22
C ALA A 35 6.30 4.29 11.51
N GLU A 36 5.20 5.00 11.71
CA GLU A 36 4.34 4.83 12.91
C GLU A 36 3.31 3.71 12.73
N ILE A 37 3.00 3.35 11.48
CA ILE A 37 1.94 2.39 11.14
C ILE A 37 2.47 1.05 10.64
N LEU A 38 3.54 1.04 9.83
CA LEU A 38 4.12 -0.19 9.29
C LEU A 38 4.88 -0.94 10.39
N GLY A 39 4.67 -2.25 10.48
CA GLY A 39 5.23 -3.09 11.54
C GLY A 39 4.55 -2.95 12.90
N ASN A 40 3.61 -2.04 13.06
CA ASN A 40 2.84 -1.88 14.29
C ASN A 40 1.63 -2.84 14.29
N PRO A 41 1.50 -3.77 15.26
CA PRO A 41 0.43 -4.77 15.29
C PRO A 41 -0.98 -4.19 15.40
N GLU A 42 -1.14 -2.93 15.85
CA GLU A 42 -2.41 -2.21 15.88
C GLU A 42 -2.88 -1.75 14.48
N TYR A 43 -1.99 -1.85 13.47
CA TYR A 43 -2.23 -1.46 12.08
C TYR A 43 -2.24 -2.67 11.16
N ARG A 44 -3.27 -3.50 11.30
CA ARG A 44 -3.42 -4.69 10.45
C ARG A 44 -3.62 -4.28 9.00
N ALA A 45 -2.97 -5.02 8.10
CA ALA A 45 -3.02 -4.77 6.66
C ALA A 45 -3.72 -5.91 5.91
N ILE A 46 -4.32 -5.59 4.77
CA ILE A 46 -4.88 -6.57 3.83
C ILE A 46 -4.64 -6.13 2.38
N SER A 47 -4.40 -7.10 1.51
CA SER A 47 -4.45 -6.89 0.07
C SER A 47 -5.90 -6.83 -0.40
N PHE A 48 -6.29 -5.76 -1.10
CA PHE A 48 -7.69 -5.45 -1.35
C PHE A 48 -7.98 -5.17 -2.82
N GLY A 49 -8.87 -5.95 -3.43
CA GLY A 49 -9.38 -5.78 -4.79
C GLY A 49 -10.82 -5.28 -4.85
N GLY A 50 -11.65 -5.56 -3.84
CA GLY A 50 -13.04 -5.08 -3.71
C GLY A 50 -14.02 -5.56 -4.78
N TYR A 51 -13.62 -6.49 -5.66
CA TYR A 51 -14.43 -6.95 -6.77
C TYR A 51 -15.70 -7.70 -6.32
N ARG A 52 -16.82 -7.47 -7.02
CA ARG A 52 -18.11 -8.14 -6.77
C ARG A 52 -18.37 -9.32 -7.71
N GLY A 53 -17.50 -9.54 -8.69
CA GLY A 53 -17.60 -10.61 -9.68
C GLY A 53 -16.24 -11.14 -10.08
N LYS A 54 -16.22 -12.06 -11.05
CA LYS A 54 -14.99 -12.68 -11.56
C LYS A 54 -14.21 -11.80 -12.53
N GLU A 55 -14.81 -10.72 -13.02
CA GLU A 55 -14.25 -9.84 -14.04
C GLU A 55 -13.60 -8.61 -13.40
N ARG A 56 -12.29 -8.45 -13.58
CA ARG A 56 -11.56 -7.27 -13.09
C ARG A 56 -11.99 -5.97 -13.79
N ALA A 57 -12.49 -6.05 -15.02
CA ALA A 57 -12.98 -4.88 -15.75
C ALA A 57 -14.23 -4.25 -15.10
N LYS A 58 -15.02 -5.04 -14.36
CA LYS A 58 -16.18 -4.55 -13.62
C LYS A 58 -15.74 -4.04 -12.24
N GLN A 59 -15.42 -2.77 -12.20
CA GLN A 59 -14.91 -2.12 -11.00
C GLN A 59 -15.99 -1.92 -9.94
N PRO A 60 -15.67 -2.06 -8.62
CA PRO A 60 -16.60 -1.75 -7.55
C PRO A 60 -16.95 -0.26 -7.52
N THR A 61 -18.20 0.04 -7.18
CA THR A 61 -18.66 1.41 -6.99
C THR A 61 -18.18 1.97 -5.65
N ILE A 62 -18.13 3.30 -5.51
CA ILE A 62 -17.74 3.95 -4.26
C ILE A 62 -18.62 3.53 -3.08
N PRO A 63 -19.97 3.44 -3.20
CA PRO A 63 -20.80 2.91 -2.11
C PRO A 63 -20.42 1.48 -1.68
N GLN A 64 -20.16 0.58 -2.63
CA GLN A 64 -19.71 -0.79 -2.34
C GLN A 64 -18.36 -0.81 -1.61
N LEU A 65 -17.42 0.03 -2.05
CA LEU A 65 -16.13 0.18 -1.37
C LEU A 65 -16.30 0.71 0.05
N LYS A 66 -17.18 1.69 0.27
CA LYS A 66 -17.46 2.22 1.61
C LYS A 66 -18.04 1.15 2.55
N GLU A 67 -18.88 0.24 2.06
CA GLU A 67 -19.34 -0.92 2.84
C GLU A 67 -18.18 -1.81 3.26
N ASP A 68 -17.32 -2.20 2.31
CA ASP A 68 -16.14 -3.03 2.58
C ASP A 68 -15.20 -2.36 3.58
N LEU A 69 -14.93 -1.07 3.39
CA LEU A 69 -14.04 -0.28 4.26
C LEU A 69 -14.56 -0.22 5.69
N LYS A 70 -15.88 -0.06 5.89
CA LYS A 70 -16.50 -0.09 7.23
C LYS A 70 -16.36 -1.47 7.89
N ILE A 71 -16.57 -2.56 7.12
CA ILE A 71 -16.41 -3.93 7.60
C ILE A 71 -14.94 -4.16 8.00
N MET A 72 -13.98 -3.82 7.13
CA MET A 72 -12.56 -3.98 7.40
C MET A 72 -12.11 -3.16 8.61
N SER A 73 -12.58 -1.92 8.75
CA SER A 73 -12.31 -1.08 9.92
C SER A 73 -12.83 -1.73 11.21
N ALA A 74 -14.04 -2.29 11.19
CA ALA A 74 -14.61 -3.03 12.33
C ALA A 74 -13.80 -4.29 12.68
N MET A 75 -13.11 -4.91 11.70
CA MET A 75 -12.18 -6.02 11.91
C MET A 75 -10.79 -5.58 12.42
N GLY A 76 -10.56 -4.27 12.60
CA GLY A 76 -9.28 -3.71 13.01
C GLY A 76 -8.25 -3.59 11.87
N ILE A 77 -8.69 -3.71 10.61
CA ILE A 77 -7.83 -3.49 9.44
C ILE A 77 -7.75 -2.00 9.19
N LYS A 78 -6.53 -1.47 9.11
CA LYS A 78 -6.27 -0.03 8.92
C LYS A 78 -5.37 0.26 7.73
N ILE A 79 -4.77 -0.73 7.10
CA ILE A 79 -3.91 -0.55 5.92
C ILE A 79 -4.42 -1.43 4.78
N LEU A 80 -4.60 -0.82 3.61
CA LEU A 80 -4.97 -1.52 2.40
C LEU A 80 -3.80 -1.49 1.41
N ARG A 81 -3.49 -2.64 0.80
CA ARG A 81 -2.58 -2.70 -0.33
C ARG A 81 -3.38 -2.83 -1.62
N THR A 82 -3.15 -1.93 -2.58
CA THR A 82 -3.66 -1.99 -3.95
C THR A 82 -2.58 -2.49 -4.91
N TYR A 83 -2.90 -2.68 -6.21
CA TYR A 83 -2.00 -3.36 -7.14
C TYR A 83 -1.57 -2.52 -8.34
N ASN A 84 -2.44 -1.64 -8.84
CA ASN A 84 -2.21 -0.83 -10.03
C ASN A 84 -3.10 0.41 -10.05
N LEU A 85 -2.81 1.32 -10.97
CA LEU A 85 -3.56 2.55 -11.23
C LEU A 85 -4.14 2.60 -12.65
N GLN A 86 -4.01 1.50 -13.40
CA GLN A 86 -4.63 1.34 -14.72
C GLN A 86 -6.15 1.24 -14.57
N LEU A 87 -6.60 0.55 -13.52
CA LEU A 87 -8.01 0.36 -13.20
C LEU A 87 -8.50 1.44 -12.22
N ALA A 88 -9.81 1.69 -12.23
CA ALA A 88 -10.42 2.68 -11.35
C ALA A 88 -10.46 2.24 -9.86
N HIS A 89 -10.08 1.02 -9.52
CA HIS A 89 -10.15 0.48 -8.16
C HIS A 89 -9.40 1.35 -7.15
N ALA A 90 -8.08 1.52 -7.30
CA ALA A 90 -7.28 2.24 -6.33
C ALA A 90 -7.72 3.73 -6.19
N PRO A 91 -7.96 4.50 -7.26
CA PRO A 91 -8.55 5.83 -7.15
C PRO A 91 -9.90 5.87 -6.42
N ASN A 92 -10.78 4.90 -6.69
CA ASN A 92 -12.07 4.81 -6.02
C ASN A 92 -11.93 4.47 -4.53
N VAL A 93 -10.95 3.64 -4.15
CA VAL A 93 -10.62 3.35 -2.74
C VAL A 93 -10.19 4.63 -2.01
N LEU A 94 -9.29 5.41 -2.61
CA LEU A 94 -8.85 6.68 -2.01
C LEU A 94 -10.01 7.65 -1.81
N LYS A 95 -10.88 7.77 -2.82
CA LYS A 95 -12.08 8.60 -2.73
C LYS A 95 -13.05 8.11 -1.67
N ALA A 96 -13.30 6.79 -1.59
CA ALA A 96 -14.18 6.19 -0.58
C ALA A 96 -13.65 6.43 0.84
N ILE A 97 -12.34 6.28 1.07
CA ILE A 97 -11.70 6.60 2.37
C ILE A 97 -11.88 8.09 2.70
N ARG A 98 -11.65 8.99 1.73
CA ARG A 98 -11.83 10.43 1.92
C ARG A 98 -13.27 10.77 2.31
N GLU A 99 -14.26 10.19 1.63
CA GLU A 99 -15.66 10.39 1.98
C GLU A 99 -15.98 9.88 3.39
N LEU A 100 -15.49 8.70 3.78
CA LEU A 100 -15.69 8.16 5.13
C LEU A 100 -15.03 9.04 6.21
N LYS A 101 -13.82 9.53 5.97
CA LYS A 101 -13.13 10.48 6.90
C LYS A 101 -13.88 11.81 7.01
N ASN A 102 -14.58 12.25 5.98
CA ASN A 102 -15.43 13.46 6.04
C ASN A 102 -16.74 13.21 6.81
N GLU A 103 -17.29 11.98 6.72
CA GLU A 103 -18.49 11.57 7.47
C GLU A 103 -18.18 11.31 8.94
N ASP A 104 -17.02 10.72 9.22
CA ASP A 104 -16.53 10.39 10.57
C ASP A 104 -15.03 10.75 10.68
N PRO A 105 -14.68 11.87 11.33
CA PRO A 105 -13.29 12.26 11.54
C PRO A 105 -12.44 11.26 12.33
N THR A 106 -13.06 10.27 13.00
CA THR A 106 -12.36 9.22 13.73
C THR A 106 -12.03 8.01 12.83
N PHE A 107 -12.57 7.97 11.60
CA PHE A 107 -12.29 6.90 10.65
C PHE A 107 -10.83 6.92 10.23
N GLU A 108 -10.12 5.84 10.54
CA GLU A 108 -8.68 5.71 10.29
C GLU A 108 -8.41 4.58 9.30
N MET A 109 -7.90 4.93 8.11
CA MET A 109 -7.46 3.96 7.11
C MET A 109 -6.40 4.57 6.20
N TYR A 110 -5.38 3.77 5.86
CA TYR A 110 -4.22 4.12 5.06
C TYR A 110 -4.08 3.20 3.86
N VAL A 111 -3.32 3.63 2.86
CA VAL A 111 -3.12 2.89 1.62
C VAL A 111 -1.64 2.77 1.30
N MET A 112 -1.22 1.54 1.05
CA MET A 112 -0.05 1.20 0.26
C MET A 112 -0.50 1.15 -1.21
N LEU A 113 -0.12 2.16 -1.96
CA LEU A 113 -0.53 2.36 -3.34
C LEU A 113 0.36 1.55 -4.28
N GLY A 114 -0.18 0.49 -4.86
CA GLY A 114 0.53 -0.33 -5.84
C GLY A 114 0.59 0.36 -7.20
N VAL A 115 1.73 0.26 -7.84
CA VAL A 115 2.02 0.77 -9.18
C VAL A 115 2.45 -0.40 -10.05
N TRP A 116 1.76 -0.63 -11.14
CA TRP A 116 2.12 -1.70 -12.07
C TRP A 116 3.30 -1.28 -12.94
N ILE A 117 4.32 -2.15 -13.03
CA ILE A 117 5.50 -1.94 -13.86
C ILE A 117 5.65 -3.11 -14.81
N ASP A 118 5.69 -2.82 -16.10
CA ASP A 118 5.87 -3.80 -17.18
C ASP A 118 7.25 -3.66 -17.85
N CYS A 119 7.73 -4.78 -18.41
CA CYS A 119 8.81 -4.76 -19.38
C CYS A 119 8.32 -4.41 -20.79
N LEU A 120 9.23 -4.11 -21.70
CA LEU A 120 8.91 -3.88 -23.10
C LEU A 120 8.29 -5.15 -23.72
N ASN A 121 7.21 -4.98 -24.45
CA ASN A 121 6.45 -6.08 -25.06
C ASN A 121 5.91 -7.10 -24.02
N ALA A 122 5.68 -6.69 -22.76
CA ALA A 122 5.01 -7.53 -21.78
C ALA A 122 3.69 -8.09 -22.34
N TRP A 123 3.35 -9.32 -21.94
CA TRP A 123 2.12 -10.03 -22.35
C TRP A 123 2.09 -10.41 -23.84
N THR A 124 3.24 -10.38 -24.54
CA THR A 124 3.41 -10.88 -25.90
C THR A 124 4.28 -12.14 -25.90
N ASP A 125 4.50 -12.72 -27.07
CA ASP A 125 5.39 -13.87 -27.23
C ASP A 125 6.89 -13.53 -27.13
N HIS A 126 7.23 -12.23 -27.09
CA HIS A 126 8.62 -11.74 -27.11
C HIS A 126 8.82 -10.57 -26.12
N PRO A 127 8.61 -10.78 -24.80
CA PRO A 127 8.90 -9.75 -23.81
C PRO A 127 10.41 -9.51 -23.71
N ASP A 128 10.81 -8.26 -23.54
CA ASP A 128 12.18 -7.88 -23.20
C ASP A 128 12.26 -7.43 -21.73
N HIS A 129 12.63 -8.34 -20.88
CA HIS A 129 12.63 -8.15 -19.42
C HIS A 129 13.64 -7.12 -18.92
N SER A 130 14.66 -6.80 -19.73
CA SER A 130 15.71 -5.82 -19.38
C SER A 130 15.35 -4.40 -19.73
N ILE A 131 14.33 -4.21 -20.57
CA ILE A 131 13.85 -2.92 -21.05
C ILE A 131 12.46 -2.64 -20.48
N GLU A 132 12.24 -1.45 -20.01
CA GLU A 132 10.92 -1.00 -19.51
C GLU A 132 9.92 -0.74 -20.63
N ASP A 133 8.62 -0.78 -20.32
CA ASP A 133 7.58 -0.12 -21.11
C ASP A 133 7.42 1.34 -20.63
N PRO A 134 8.10 2.33 -21.24
CA PRO A 134 8.11 3.69 -20.70
C PRO A 134 6.72 4.31 -20.70
N LYS A 135 5.88 4.01 -21.71
CA LYS A 135 4.55 4.61 -21.83
C LYS A 135 3.63 4.20 -20.70
N ASN A 136 3.55 2.91 -20.40
CA ASN A 136 2.68 2.39 -19.37
C ASN A 136 3.23 2.71 -17.98
N ASN A 137 4.53 2.51 -17.77
CA ASN A 137 5.17 2.72 -16.48
C ASN A 137 5.16 4.19 -16.05
N GLU A 138 5.49 5.12 -16.95
CA GLU A 138 5.42 6.55 -16.66
C GLU A 138 3.99 7.00 -16.33
N SER A 139 2.98 6.50 -17.06
CA SER A 139 1.58 6.78 -16.76
C SER A 139 1.19 6.33 -15.35
N GLU A 140 1.60 5.11 -14.95
CA GLU A 140 1.33 4.57 -13.61
C GLU A 140 2.03 5.40 -12.52
N ILE A 141 3.30 5.69 -12.69
CA ILE A 141 4.11 6.49 -11.74
C ILE A 141 3.54 7.90 -11.59
N GLN A 142 3.18 8.58 -12.69
CA GLN A 142 2.60 9.93 -12.62
C GLN A 142 1.25 9.95 -11.89
N LYS A 143 0.42 8.92 -12.08
CA LYS A 143 -0.81 8.75 -11.30
C LYS A 143 -0.51 8.54 -9.81
N ALA A 144 0.49 7.71 -9.47
CA ALA A 144 0.88 7.48 -8.09
C ALA A 144 1.34 8.76 -7.40
N VAL A 145 2.21 9.54 -8.05
CA VAL A 145 2.67 10.85 -7.55
C VAL A 145 1.47 11.78 -7.32
N ARG A 146 0.56 11.89 -8.30
CA ARG A 146 -0.64 12.70 -8.17
C ARG A 146 -1.48 12.28 -6.97
N TYR A 147 -1.80 10.99 -6.83
CA TYR A 147 -2.64 10.52 -5.73
C TYR A 147 -1.95 10.61 -4.36
N ALA A 148 -0.66 10.37 -4.27
CA ALA A 148 0.08 10.59 -3.03
C ALA A 148 0.09 12.06 -2.60
N THR A 149 0.11 13.00 -3.58
CA THR A 149 0.03 14.44 -3.32
C THR A 149 -1.39 14.90 -2.98
N GLU A 150 -2.42 14.30 -3.62
CA GLU A 150 -3.83 14.62 -3.38
C GLU A 150 -4.35 14.04 -2.05
N TYR A 151 -3.82 12.88 -1.63
CA TYR A 151 -4.24 12.15 -0.42
C TYR A 151 -3.06 11.88 0.53
N PRO A 152 -2.29 12.89 0.98
CA PRO A 152 -1.05 12.67 1.76
C PRO A 152 -1.33 12.10 3.17
N ASP A 153 -2.54 12.25 3.68
CA ASP A 153 -2.99 11.69 4.95
C ASP A 153 -3.52 10.25 4.82
N ILE A 154 -3.68 9.74 3.60
CA ILE A 154 -4.18 8.38 3.30
C ILE A 154 -3.08 7.52 2.68
N VAL A 155 -2.41 8.00 1.64
CA VAL A 155 -1.33 7.26 0.98
C VAL A 155 -0.05 7.37 1.81
N LYS A 156 0.40 6.24 2.34
CA LYS A 156 1.60 6.17 3.20
C LYS A 156 2.74 5.40 2.58
N VAL A 157 2.45 4.62 1.55
CA VAL A 157 3.46 3.87 0.79
C VAL A 157 3.13 3.94 -0.69
N ILE A 158 4.16 4.09 -1.53
CA ILE A 158 4.11 3.76 -2.96
C ILE A 158 4.96 2.52 -3.18
N ALA A 159 4.36 1.47 -3.74
CA ALA A 159 5.05 0.26 -4.15
C ALA A 159 5.22 0.23 -5.67
N ALA A 160 6.41 0.51 -6.16
CA ALA A 160 6.75 0.46 -7.58
C ALA A 160 7.02 -1.00 -7.99
N GLY A 161 6.06 -1.62 -8.66
CA GLY A 161 6.02 -3.04 -9.00
C GLY A 161 5.17 -3.88 -8.04
N ASN A 162 4.48 -4.85 -8.61
CA ASN A 162 3.72 -5.86 -7.90
C ASN A 162 4.07 -7.24 -8.48
N GLU A 163 4.86 -8.04 -7.73
CA GLU A 163 5.43 -9.30 -8.23
C GLU A 163 6.05 -9.12 -9.62
N ALA A 164 6.76 -8.02 -9.78
CA ALA A 164 7.29 -7.60 -11.05
C ALA A 164 8.65 -8.27 -11.36
N MET A 165 9.42 -8.70 -10.37
CA MET A 165 10.76 -9.27 -10.55
C MET A 165 10.78 -10.82 -10.49
N VAL A 166 9.62 -11.48 -10.42
CA VAL A 166 9.53 -12.94 -10.29
C VAL A 166 9.80 -13.63 -11.64
N HIS A 167 10.84 -14.43 -11.75
CA HIS A 167 11.26 -15.08 -13.01
C HIS A 167 10.22 -16.05 -13.58
N TRP A 168 9.37 -16.66 -12.74
CA TRP A 168 8.28 -17.51 -13.22
C TRP A 168 7.19 -16.74 -14.01
N ALA A 169 7.11 -15.42 -13.85
CA ALA A 169 6.20 -14.58 -14.62
C ALA A 169 6.79 -14.22 -15.99
N SER A 170 7.17 -15.23 -16.78
CA SER A 170 7.91 -15.10 -18.03
C SER A 170 7.27 -14.19 -19.08
N SER A 171 5.97 -13.87 -18.95
CA SER A 171 5.28 -12.95 -19.87
C SER A 171 5.42 -11.47 -19.50
N TYR A 172 5.89 -11.14 -18.27
CA TYR A 172 5.89 -9.73 -17.82
C TYR A 172 6.95 -9.36 -16.79
N PHE A 173 7.76 -10.30 -16.27
CA PHE A 173 8.72 -9.92 -15.24
C PHE A 173 9.71 -8.86 -15.76
N VAL A 174 10.25 -8.05 -14.86
CA VAL A 174 11.23 -7.03 -15.18
C VAL A 174 12.52 -7.27 -14.42
N HIS A 175 13.63 -6.91 -15.03
CA HIS A 175 14.92 -6.88 -14.35
C HIS A 175 14.90 -5.85 -13.20
N PRO A 176 15.58 -6.09 -12.06
CA PRO A 176 15.58 -5.18 -10.91
C PRO A 176 15.98 -3.73 -11.24
N SER A 177 16.81 -3.52 -12.28
CA SER A 177 17.19 -2.18 -12.75
C SER A 177 16.01 -1.32 -13.19
N VAL A 178 14.95 -1.94 -13.74
CA VAL A 178 13.72 -1.23 -14.16
C VAL A 178 12.98 -0.71 -12.92
N ILE A 179 12.83 -1.53 -11.89
CA ILE A 179 12.21 -1.12 -10.62
C ILE A 179 13.06 -0.05 -9.94
N LEU A 180 14.38 -0.25 -9.87
CA LEU A 180 15.34 0.69 -9.27
C LEU A 180 15.23 2.09 -9.89
N LYS A 181 15.08 2.18 -11.22
CA LYS A 181 14.87 3.46 -11.91
C LYS A 181 13.69 4.24 -11.31
N TYR A 182 12.54 3.58 -11.16
CA TYR A 182 11.32 4.23 -10.67
C TYR A 182 11.36 4.49 -9.16
N VAL A 183 11.96 3.61 -8.38
CA VAL A 183 12.20 3.84 -6.95
C VAL A 183 13.09 5.07 -6.76
N ASN A 184 14.22 5.18 -7.47
CA ASN A 184 15.11 6.34 -7.41
C ASN A 184 14.40 7.64 -7.83
N TYR A 185 13.56 7.60 -8.87
CA TYR A 185 12.76 8.76 -9.27
C TYR A 185 11.81 9.22 -8.16
N LEU A 186 11.10 8.30 -7.51
CA LEU A 186 10.19 8.62 -6.40
C LEU A 186 10.95 9.13 -5.17
N GLN A 187 12.12 8.57 -4.85
CA GLN A 187 12.99 9.05 -3.77
C GLN A 187 13.49 10.47 -4.06
N GLU A 188 13.85 10.78 -5.31
CA GLU A 188 14.23 12.15 -5.67
C GLU A 188 13.06 13.14 -5.52
N LEU A 189 11.83 12.73 -5.85
CA LEU A 189 10.65 13.56 -5.61
C LEU A 189 10.39 13.82 -4.11
N LYS A 190 10.69 12.87 -3.23
CA LYS A 190 10.68 13.09 -1.76
C LYS A 190 11.75 14.12 -1.37
N LYS A 191 12.97 13.92 -1.84
CA LYS A 191 14.12 14.78 -1.51
C LYS A 191 13.90 16.24 -1.92
N VAL A 192 13.28 16.48 -3.08
CA VAL A 192 12.96 17.84 -3.56
C VAL A 192 11.62 18.38 -3.04
N GLY A 193 10.95 17.67 -2.12
CA GLY A 193 9.72 18.11 -1.46
C GLY A 193 8.46 18.03 -2.32
N LYS A 194 8.46 17.30 -3.44
CA LYS A 194 7.28 17.05 -4.28
C LYS A 194 6.41 15.90 -3.73
N LEU A 195 6.99 15.02 -2.96
CA LEU A 195 6.29 14.00 -2.18
C LEU A 195 6.56 14.24 -0.69
N ALA A 196 5.64 13.80 0.15
CA ALA A 196 5.79 13.92 1.61
C ALA A 196 7.03 13.17 2.10
N PRO A 197 7.84 13.73 3.01
CA PRO A 197 9.07 13.08 3.47
C PRO A 197 8.80 11.81 4.30
N ASP A 198 7.62 11.69 4.89
CA ASP A 198 7.15 10.56 5.69
C ASP A 198 6.44 9.47 4.88
N LEU A 199 6.34 9.65 3.56
CA LEU A 199 5.89 8.64 2.61
C LEU A 199 7.02 7.63 2.37
N TRP A 200 6.73 6.33 2.45
CA TRP A 200 7.71 5.28 2.15
C TRP A 200 7.59 4.76 0.71
N ILE A 201 8.72 4.48 0.12
CA ILE A 201 8.84 3.93 -1.24
C ILE A 201 9.41 2.52 -1.15
N THR A 202 8.79 1.58 -1.84
CA THR A 202 9.22 0.18 -1.93
C THR A 202 8.87 -0.42 -3.30
N SER A 203 9.21 -1.69 -3.50
CA SER A 203 8.54 -2.61 -4.43
C SER A 203 7.87 -3.72 -3.61
N SER A 204 6.79 -4.31 -4.12
CA SER A 204 6.06 -5.36 -3.42
C SER A 204 6.18 -6.65 -4.23
N ASP A 205 7.04 -7.56 -3.78
CA ASP A 205 7.45 -8.70 -4.60
C ASP A 205 7.57 -10.01 -3.81
N ASN A 206 7.70 -11.12 -4.52
CA ASN A 206 7.88 -12.44 -3.94
C ASN A 206 9.20 -12.52 -3.13
N PHE A 207 9.23 -13.34 -2.11
CA PHE A 207 10.41 -13.55 -1.27
C PHE A 207 11.67 -13.92 -2.09
N ALA A 208 11.50 -14.71 -3.17
CA ALA A 208 12.61 -15.11 -4.02
C ALA A 208 13.26 -13.90 -4.70
N SER A 209 12.45 -12.99 -5.25
CA SER A 209 12.89 -11.76 -5.91
C SER A 209 13.61 -10.79 -4.99
N TRP A 210 13.36 -10.86 -3.69
CA TRP A 210 14.09 -10.11 -2.66
C TRP A 210 15.32 -10.84 -2.10
N GLY A 211 15.87 -11.80 -2.86
CA GLY A 211 17.08 -12.52 -2.51
C GLY A 211 16.88 -13.71 -1.56
N GLY A 212 15.63 -14.04 -1.20
CA GLY A 212 15.32 -15.25 -0.45
C GLY A 212 15.24 -16.51 -1.30
N GLY A 213 15.35 -16.38 -2.64
CA GLY A 213 15.37 -17.48 -3.62
C GLY A 213 16.78 -17.96 -3.96
N GLU A 214 16.91 -18.52 -5.17
CA GLU A 214 18.17 -19.01 -5.70
C GLU A 214 19.11 -17.85 -6.08
N SER A 215 20.39 -18.17 -6.28
CA SER A 215 21.45 -17.18 -6.54
C SER A 215 21.30 -16.38 -7.83
N ASP A 216 20.46 -16.80 -8.77
CA ASP A 216 20.13 -16.07 -9.99
C ASP A 216 19.36 -14.77 -9.74
N TYR A 217 18.75 -14.63 -8.53
CA TYR A 217 18.18 -13.37 -8.07
C TYR A 217 19.21 -12.42 -7.43
N HIS A 218 20.41 -12.90 -7.06
CA HIS A 218 21.43 -12.11 -6.38
C HIS A 218 22.22 -11.23 -7.35
N LEU A 219 21.59 -10.18 -7.84
CA LEU A 219 22.14 -9.26 -8.82
C LEU A 219 22.61 -7.96 -8.18
N PRO A 220 23.65 -7.28 -8.72
CA PRO A 220 24.07 -5.97 -8.23
C PRO A 220 22.95 -4.93 -8.23
N GLU A 221 22.03 -5.03 -9.19
CA GLU A 221 20.86 -4.15 -9.32
C GLU A 221 19.83 -4.42 -8.21
N LEU A 222 19.69 -5.66 -7.75
CA LEU A 222 18.87 -5.98 -6.58
C LEU A 222 19.50 -5.41 -5.30
N GLU A 223 20.83 -5.51 -5.13
CA GLU A 223 21.51 -4.89 -3.99
C GLU A 223 21.32 -3.37 -3.98
N ALA A 224 21.41 -2.73 -5.15
CA ALA A 224 21.16 -1.30 -5.28
C ALA A 224 19.70 -0.95 -4.96
N LEU A 225 18.74 -1.80 -5.38
CA LEU A 225 17.32 -1.63 -5.07
C LEU A 225 17.04 -1.77 -3.56
N VAL A 226 17.63 -2.75 -2.88
CA VAL A 226 17.53 -2.92 -1.43
C VAL A 226 17.98 -1.65 -0.70
N LYS A 227 19.08 -1.02 -1.14
CA LYS A 227 19.55 0.26 -0.56
C LYS A 227 18.62 1.43 -0.85
N ALA A 228 17.94 1.42 -2.01
CA ALA A 228 17.11 2.54 -2.47
C ALA A 228 15.72 2.59 -1.85
N VAL A 229 15.13 1.45 -1.50
CA VAL A 229 13.79 1.39 -0.88
C VAL A 229 13.82 1.82 0.58
N ASP A 230 12.69 2.30 1.11
CA ASP A 230 12.57 2.63 2.54
C ASP A 230 12.40 1.36 3.39
N TYR A 231 11.84 0.28 2.83
CA TYR A 231 11.73 -1.05 3.43
C TYR A 231 11.50 -2.11 2.35
N VAL A 232 11.71 -3.38 2.68
CA VAL A 232 11.43 -4.52 1.79
C VAL A 232 10.03 -5.05 2.04
N SER A 233 9.19 -5.04 0.99
CA SER A 233 7.84 -5.61 1.03
C SER A 233 7.83 -6.98 0.36
N ALA A 234 8.06 -8.04 1.15
CA ALA A 234 8.15 -9.40 0.67
C ALA A 234 6.81 -10.16 0.78
N HIS A 235 6.47 -10.93 -0.25
CA HIS A 235 5.35 -11.85 -0.25
C HIS A 235 5.82 -13.27 0.06
N THR A 236 5.10 -13.95 0.94
CA THR A 236 5.28 -15.37 1.24
C THR A 236 3.97 -16.10 0.99
N TYR A 237 4.00 -17.11 0.12
CA TYR A 237 2.82 -17.90 -0.26
C TYR A 237 3.11 -19.40 -0.08
N PRO A 238 3.19 -19.92 1.16
CA PRO A 238 3.72 -21.25 1.44
C PRO A 238 3.06 -22.36 0.62
N PHE A 239 1.75 -22.33 0.43
CA PHE A 239 1.05 -23.34 -0.36
C PHE A 239 1.34 -23.21 -1.86
N HIS A 240 1.33 -21.98 -2.38
CA HIS A 240 1.64 -21.72 -3.79
C HIS A 240 3.09 -22.03 -4.11
N ASP A 241 4.02 -21.58 -3.27
CA ASP A 241 5.47 -21.74 -3.47
C ASP A 241 5.92 -23.21 -3.37
N THR A 242 5.11 -24.06 -2.75
CA THR A 242 5.30 -25.51 -2.71
C THR A 242 4.46 -26.25 -3.76
N HIS A 243 3.87 -25.55 -4.71
CA HIS A 243 2.98 -26.11 -5.73
C HIS A 243 1.83 -26.94 -5.13
N TYR A 244 1.33 -26.55 -3.95
CA TYR A 244 0.30 -27.26 -3.20
C TYR A 244 0.64 -28.73 -2.92
N ASN A 245 1.93 -29.07 -2.84
CA ASN A 245 2.38 -30.43 -2.58
C ASN A 245 2.16 -30.79 -1.11
N SER A 246 1.29 -31.76 -0.86
CA SER A 246 0.92 -32.22 0.49
C SER A 246 2.10 -32.76 1.30
N ALA A 247 3.16 -33.24 0.66
CA ALA A 247 4.37 -33.72 1.34
C ALA A 247 5.04 -32.68 2.24
N TYR A 248 4.81 -31.38 2.00
CA TYR A 248 5.27 -30.31 2.90
C TYR A 248 4.45 -30.18 4.17
N TRP A 249 3.19 -30.56 4.14
CA TRP A 249 2.20 -30.27 5.20
C TRP A 249 1.71 -31.50 5.93
N GLU A 250 1.57 -32.63 5.23
CA GLU A 250 1.11 -33.88 5.81
C GLU A 250 2.19 -34.57 6.64
N ARG A 251 1.77 -35.36 7.60
CA ARG A 251 2.61 -36.24 8.40
C ARG A 251 2.05 -37.67 8.33
N PRO A 252 2.89 -38.71 8.48
CA PRO A 252 2.41 -40.07 8.67
C PRO A 252 1.43 -40.13 9.82
N ALA A 253 0.40 -40.96 9.72
CA ALA A 253 -0.63 -41.11 10.74
C ALA A 253 -0.05 -41.53 12.10
N SER A 254 1.10 -42.23 12.11
CA SER A 254 1.85 -42.58 13.31
C SER A 254 2.37 -41.37 14.09
N ASP A 255 2.68 -40.27 13.40
CA ASP A 255 3.24 -39.07 14.01
C ASP A 255 2.13 -38.16 14.59
N GLU A 256 0.87 -38.43 14.19
CA GLU A 256 -0.33 -37.70 14.59
C GLU A 256 -1.34 -38.62 15.26
N GLU A 257 -0.87 -39.67 15.95
CA GLU A 257 -1.72 -40.59 16.69
C GLU A 257 -2.52 -39.85 17.78
N GLY A 258 -3.83 -40.04 17.77
CA GLY A 258 -4.74 -39.36 18.69
C GLY A 258 -5.21 -37.98 18.23
N TYR A 259 -4.71 -37.45 17.11
CA TYR A 259 -5.19 -36.20 16.55
C TYR A 259 -6.56 -36.41 15.90
N SER A 260 -7.48 -35.45 16.14
CA SER A 260 -8.69 -35.32 15.34
C SER A 260 -8.35 -34.74 13.96
N ASP A 261 -9.27 -34.78 13.00
CA ASP A 261 -9.10 -34.12 11.70
C ASP A 261 -8.84 -32.62 11.83
N HIS A 262 -9.48 -31.99 12.83
CA HIS A 262 -9.24 -30.59 13.16
C HIS A 262 -7.80 -30.35 13.62
N ASP A 263 -7.27 -31.19 14.52
CA ASP A 263 -5.90 -31.07 15.03
C ASP A 263 -4.87 -31.27 13.90
N ARG A 264 -5.14 -32.18 12.97
CA ARG A 264 -4.29 -32.40 11.78
C ARG A 264 -4.26 -31.17 10.88
N VAL A 265 -5.41 -30.55 10.64
CA VAL A 265 -5.49 -29.29 9.85
C VAL A 265 -4.71 -28.18 10.56
N LEU A 266 -4.90 -27.99 11.86
CA LEU A 266 -4.14 -26.99 12.63
C LEU A 266 -2.63 -27.23 12.57
N SER A 267 -2.21 -28.50 12.74
CA SER A 267 -0.81 -28.91 12.65
C SER A 267 -0.22 -28.61 11.26
N ALA A 268 -0.96 -28.90 10.19
CA ALA A 268 -0.55 -28.57 8.82
C ALA A 268 -0.44 -27.05 8.59
N MET A 269 -1.41 -26.27 9.08
CA MET A 269 -1.35 -24.80 9.02
C MET A 269 -0.16 -24.23 9.80
N GLN A 270 0.19 -24.82 10.94
CA GLN A 270 1.36 -24.44 11.69
C GLN A 270 2.65 -24.68 10.89
N ARG A 271 2.76 -25.82 10.20
CA ARG A 271 3.90 -26.10 9.32
C ARG A 271 3.99 -25.11 8.17
N ALA A 272 2.87 -24.70 7.60
CA ALA A 272 2.82 -23.67 6.57
C ALA A 272 3.29 -22.30 7.10
N ALA A 273 2.89 -21.94 8.31
CA ALA A 273 3.39 -20.72 8.98
C ALA A 273 4.90 -20.74 9.19
N PHE A 274 5.46 -21.86 9.66
CA PHE A 274 6.92 -22.01 9.81
C PHE A 274 7.66 -21.98 8.46
N TYR A 275 7.06 -22.52 7.40
CA TYR A 275 7.63 -22.42 6.06
C TYR A 275 7.70 -20.95 5.61
N ALA A 276 6.61 -20.20 5.77
CA ALA A 276 6.59 -18.77 5.45
C ALA A 276 7.58 -17.97 6.30
N GLN A 277 7.73 -18.32 7.59
CA GLN A 277 8.77 -17.73 8.45
C GLN A 277 10.18 -18.03 7.91
N GLY A 278 10.43 -19.25 7.46
CA GLY A 278 11.71 -19.62 6.83
C GLY A 278 11.99 -18.82 5.54
N GLN A 279 10.96 -18.51 4.73
CA GLN A 279 11.08 -17.63 3.58
C GLN A 279 11.47 -16.20 4.01
N TYR A 280 10.80 -15.67 5.01
CA TYR A 280 11.11 -14.35 5.59
C TYR A 280 12.56 -14.29 6.12
N GLU A 281 13.02 -15.29 6.88
CA GLU A 281 14.37 -15.30 7.44
C GLU A 281 15.46 -15.34 6.35
N ARG A 282 15.19 -15.99 5.21
CA ARG A 282 16.11 -15.95 4.06
C ARG A 282 16.21 -14.55 3.47
N VAL A 283 15.08 -13.88 3.23
CA VAL A 283 15.06 -12.49 2.76
C VAL A 283 15.80 -11.60 3.74
N LYS A 284 15.47 -11.70 5.03
CA LYS A 284 16.11 -10.92 6.09
C LYS A 284 17.63 -11.10 6.11
N SER A 285 18.09 -12.34 6.02
CA SER A 285 19.53 -12.65 6.00
C SER A 285 20.24 -12.00 4.80
N TYR A 286 19.65 -12.10 3.61
CA TYR A 286 20.18 -11.47 2.41
C TYR A 286 20.21 -9.95 2.49
N VAL A 287 19.08 -9.36 2.87
CA VAL A 287 18.92 -7.90 2.99
C VAL A 287 19.85 -7.31 4.04
N HIS A 288 19.95 -7.91 5.24
CA HIS A 288 20.86 -7.45 6.28
C HIS A 288 22.35 -7.61 5.90
N GLY A 289 22.68 -8.54 4.97
CA GLY A 289 24.02 -8.63 4.39
C GLY A 289 24.39 -7.41 3.52
N ILE A 290 23.38 -6.68 3.01
CA ILE A 290 23.53 -5.51 2.16
C ILE A 290 23.36 -4.21 2.97
N ASP A 291 22.32 -4.15 3.81
CA ASP A 291 21.94 -3.00 4.63
C ASP A 291 21.25 -3.49 5.91
N GLN A 292 21.89 -3.29 7.06
CA GLN A 292 21.40 -3.76 8.35
C GLN A 292 20.23 -2.95 8.93
N GLU A 293 19.93 -1.81 8.33
CA GLU A 293 18.85 -0.92 8.77
C GLU A 293 17.50 -1.23 8.11
N LYS A 294 17.46 -2.15 7.14
CA LYS A 294 16.25 -2.50 6.37
C LYS A 294 15.38 -3.59 6.98
#